data_20e160847d5f43b3a6d1434ebe360d45
#
_entry.id   20e160847d5f43b3a6d1434ebe360d45
#
_cell.length_a   1.000
_cell.length_b   1.000
_cell.length_c   1.000
_cell.angle_alpha   90.00
_cell.angle_beta   90.00
_cell.angle_gamma   90.00
#
_symmetry.space_group_name_H-M   'P 1'
#
loop_
_entity.id
_entity.type
_entity.pdbx_description
1 polymer ?
#
loop_
_entity_poly.entity_id
_entity_poly.type
_entity_poly.pdbx_seq_one_letter_code
_entity_poly.pdbx_strand_id
1 'polypeptide(L)'
;MVDDKIKVMVEAAKDSIVKNLATLVRIPSRTGEEGKAQEYVASQYRGLGLDLDVWEPDVKELYKKYPDVAQYPSHWEHDLILPYKDLPTFEAWMASGKTDVLNYKDRPNVVGIWKGSGGGKSLILNSHIDTVTIEPASDWNYDPFGAESKDGIMFGRGTSDCKGGIIAAIEAVRCLRRLGIRLRGDVILESVVNEEHAGNGTLACIAKGYVADAVISGEPSDNQIRVGSCGGVYWGITLAGRVLHTKGRWEGDILKGVSAIEKLAVVINALLEMEREQNNITVSDVYRGMKPFSITMGRVWGGSYDTASAAACTLRGSVYFGPDVGSVGKVMSEIKKHVAESAQRDPWLREHPPEIFFYHHDDAHWMDPGVEIVQVIQQAGEQVLGQKPPVVAGMSANDCRHQANQGKMAAAVFGPGTGNQAHTTNESIRIDDLIRNIEVLAAAICRWSQ
;
A
#
# COMPACT_ATOMS: atom_id res chain seq x y z
N MET A 1 -19.79 -31.61 5.98
CA MET A 1 -20.00 -30.57 4.92
C MET A 1 -18.68 -30.30 4.20
N VAL A 2 -18.66 -29.47 3.15
CA VAL A 2 -17.39 -29.14 2.44
C VAL A 2 -16.40 -28.47 3.39
N ASP A 3 -16.90 -27.58 4.24
CA ASP A 3 -16.08 -26.83 5.20
C ASP A 3 -15.34 -27.74 6.21
N ASP A 4 -15.98 -28.79 6.71
CA ASP A 4 -15.32 -29.75 7.60
C ASP A 4 -14.18 -30.47 6.88
N LYS A 5 -14.38 -30.80 5.59
CA LYS A 5 -13.31 -31.40 4.77
C LYS A 5 -12.17 -30.45 4.51
N ILE A 6 -12.45 -29.15 4.29
CA ILE A 6 -11.45 -28.10 4.16
C ILE A 6 -10.62 -28.06 5.44
N LYS A 7 -11.26 -27.96 6.60
CA LYS A 7 -10.61 -27.87 7.90
C LYS A 7 -9.69 -29.06 8.16
N VAL A 8 -10.17 -30.28 7.96
CA VAL A 8 -9.38 -31.50 8.11
C VAL A 8 -8.20 -31.53 7.14
N MET A 9 -8.40 -31.12 5.89
CA MET A 9 -7.35 -31.12 4.87
C MET A 9 -6.27 -30.10 5.16
N VAL A 10 -6.64 -28.90 5.58
CA VAL A 10 -5.70 -27.81 5.89
C VAL A 10 -4.90 -28.16 7.14
N GLU A 11 -5.55 -28.63 8.20
CA GLU A 11 -4.87 -29.05 9.43
C GLU A 11 -3.87 -30.19 9.17
N ALA A 12 -4.26 -31.18 8.36
CA ALA A 12 -3.36 -32.28 7.96
C ALA A 12 -2.17 -31.79 7.11
N ALA A 13 -2.27 -30.64 6.48
CA ALA A 13 -1.21 -30.04 5.67
C ALA A 13 -0.36 -28.99 6.43
N LYS A 14 -0.65 -28.72 7.72
CA LYS A 14 -0.06 -27.62 8.51
C LYS A 14 1.46 -27.54 8.39
N ASP A 15 2.16 -28.66 8.59
CA ASP A 15 3.64 -28.68 8.50
C ASP A 15 4.15 -28.32 7.11
N SER A 16 3.44 -28.78 6.07
CA SER A 16 3.77 -28.45 4.68
C SER A 16 3.54 -26.97 4.38
N ILE A 17 2.46 -26.39 4.90
CA ILE A 17 2.11 -24.98 4.77
C ILE A 17 3.19 -24.11 5.43
N VAL A 18 3.55 -24.43 6.67
CA VAL A 18 4.63 -23.73 7.41
C VAL A 18 5.95 -23.81 6.65
N LYS A 19 6.29 -24.99 6.12
CA LYS A 19 7.50 -25.18 5.31
C LYS A 19 7.49 -24.34 4.03
N ASN A 20 6.33 -24.22 3.36
CA ASN A 20 6.20 -23.45 2.14
C ASN A 20 6.38 -21.94 2.42
N LEU A 21 5.77 -21.43 3.51
CA LEU A 21 5.99 -20.05 3.94
C LEU A 21 7.47 -19.82 4.30
N ALA A 22 8.05 -20.70 5.11
CA ALA A 22 9.47 -20.59 5.48
C ALA A 22 10.41 -20.60 4.27
N THR A 23 10.09 -21.39 3.24
CA THR A 23 10.86 -21.42 2.00
C THR A 23 10.79 -20.09 1.27
N LEU A 24 9.60 -19.50 1.17
CA LEU A 24 9.42 -18.21 0.49
C LEU A 24 10.05 -17.04 1.28
N VAL A 25 9.96 -17.05 2.61
CA VAL A 25 10.58 -16.03 3.48
C VAL A 25 12.11 -16.03 3.35
N ARG A 26 12.72 -17.22 3.21
CA ARG A 26 14.17 -17.38 3.02
C ARG A 26 14.69 -16.86 1.68
N ILE A 27 13.82 -16.49 0.78
CA ILE A 27 14.19 -15.85 -0.49
C ILE A 27 14.00 -14.34 -0.32
N PRO A 28 15.07 -13.54 -0.14
CA PRO A 28 14.95 -12.08 -0.11
C PRO A 28 14.28 -11.58 -1.39
N SER A 29 13.37 -10.60 -1.23
CA SER A 29 12.63 -10.01 -2.34
C SER A 29 12.32 -8.54 -2.06
N ARG A 30 13.33 -7.78 -1.62
CA ARG A 30 13.17 -6.33 -1.51
C ARG A 30 12.70 -5.77 -2.85
N THR A 31 11.87 -4.72 -2.82
CA THR A 31 11.44 -4.06 -4.06
C THR A 31 12.64 -3.76 -4.94
N GLY A 32 12.64 -4.28 -6.16
CA GLY A 32 13.80 -4.28 -7.07
C GLY A 32 14.49 -5.64 -7.23
N GLU A 33 14.26 -6.60 -6.35
CA GLU A 33 14.97 -7.89 -6.27
C GLU A 33 14.03 -9.10 -6.24
N GLU A 34 12.80 -8.98 -6.77
CA GLU A 34 11.71 -9.95 -6.56
C GLU A 34 11.85 -11.24 -7.38
N GLY A 35 12.70 -11.25 -8.42
CA GLY A 35 12.73 -12.30 -9.45
C GLY A 35 12.81 -13.73 -8.91
N LYS A 36 13.74 -14.01 -7.97
CA LYS A 36 13.89 -15.35 -7.39
C LYS A 36 12.67 -15.81 -6.59
N ALA A 37 12.02 -14.89 -5.90
CA ALA A 37 10.80 -15.20 -5.16
C ALA A 37 9.65 -15.48 -6.13
N GLN A 38 9.56 -14.75 -7.24
CA GLN A 38 8.59 -15.00 -8.30
C GLN A 38 8.83 -16.32 -9.02
N GLU A 39 10.08 -16.74 -9.21
CA GLU A 39 10.39 -18.09 -9.73
C GLU A 39 9.82 -19.20 -8.83
N TYR A 40 9.94 -19.05 -7.51
CA TYR A 40 9.34 -19.97 -6.55
C TYR A 40 7.82 -19.99 -6.69
N VAL A 41 7.15 -18.82 -6.72
CA VAL A 41 5.69 -18.73 -6.86
C VAL A 41 5.25 -19.36 -8.19
N ALA A 42 5.92 -19.06 -9.30
CA ALA A 42 5.63 -19.67 -10.59
C ALA A 42 5.74 -21.21 -10.54
N SER A 43 6.72 -21.75 -9.79
CA SER A 43 6.86 -23.20 -9.58
C SER A 43 5.67 -23.78 -8.82
N GLN A 44 5.16 -23.07 -7.80
CA GLN A 44 3.99 -23.49 -7.02
C GLN A 44 2.71 -23.50 -7.88
N TYR A 45 2.50 -22.44 -8.67
CA TYR A 45 1.35 -22.35 -9.59
C TYR A 45 1.39 -23.44 -10.66
N ARG A 46 2.57 -23.73 -11.22
CA ARG A 46 2.76 -24.85 -12.15
C ARG A 46 2.47 -26.19 -11.49
N GLY A 47 2.92 -26.39 -10.25
CA GLY A 47 2.63 -27.59 -9.46
C GLY A 47 1.15 -27.76 -9.11
N LEU A 48 0.38 -26.68 -9.10
CA LEU A 48 -1.08 -26.71 -8.99
C LEU A 48 -1.79 -26.99 -10.33
N GLY A 49 -1.08 -26.99 -11.46
CA GLY A 49 -1.67 -27.14 -12.79
C GLY A 49 -2.55 -25.96 -13.16
N LEU A 50 -2.14 -24.75 -12.82
CA LEU A 50 -2.80 -23.50 -13.25
C LEU A 50 -2.29 -23.12 -14.64
N ASP A 51 -3.13 -22.43 -15.40
CA ASP A 51 -2.69 -21.75 -16.62
C ASP A 51 -1.81 -20.57 -16.21
N LEU A 52 -0.52 -20.65 -16.53
CA LEU A 52 0.50 -19.73 -16.01
C LEU A 52 0.83 -18.64 -17.04
N ASP A 53 0.84 -17.40 -16.57
CA ASP A 53 1.34 -16.24 -17.32
C ASP A 53 2.40 -15.52 -16.46
N VAL A 54 3.59 -15.34 -17.02
CA VAL A 54 4.75 -14.73 -16.36
C VAL A 54 5.33 -13.67 -17.27
N TRP A 55 5.31 -12.41 -16.84
CA TRP A 55 5.79 -11.29 -17.65
C TRP A 55 6.28 -10.13 -16.79
N GLU A 56 7.17 -9.33 -17.33
CA GLU A 56 7.67 -8.12 -16.72
C GLU A 56 6.70 -6.95 -17.01
N PRO A 57 6.32 -6.14 -16.00
CA PRO A 57 5.55 -4.93 -16.20
C PRO A 57 6.25 -3.94 -17.13
N ASP A 58 5.53 -3.36 -18.07
CA ASP A 58 6.01 -2.28 -18.93
C ASP A 58 5.58 -0.93 -18.36
N VAL A 59 6.48 -0.30 -17.62
CA VAL A 59 6.23 1.01 -16.97
C VAL A 59 5.89 2.08 -17.98
N LYS A 60 6.46 2.04 -19.20
CA LYS A 60 6.17 3.02 -20.25
C LYS A 60 4.72 2.94 -20.70
N GLU A 61 4.21 1.72 -20.91
CA GLU A 61 2.81 1.51 -21.25
C GLU A 61 1.89 1.85 -20.08
N LEU A 62 2.28 1.54 -18.84
CA LEU A 62 1.52 1.95 -17.66
C LEU A 62 1.42 3.46 -17.51
N TYR A 63 2.54 4.17 -17.68
CA TYR A 63 2.58 5.62 -17.63
C TYR A 63 1.69 6.27 -18.69
N LYS A 64 1.69 5.71 -19.89
CA LYS A 64 0.83 6.17 -20.99
C LYS A 64 -0.66 5.90 -20.74
N LYS A 65 -0.99 4.74 -20.16
CA LYS A 65 -2.37 4.32 -19.91
C LYS A 65 -3.00 4.98 -18.69
N TYR A 66 -2.19 5.23 -17.65
CA TYR A 66 -2.62 5.76 -16.36
C TYR A 66 -1.75 6.96 -15.93
N PRO A 67 -1.79 8.08 -16.67
CA PRO A 67 -0.90 9.22 -16.39
C PRO A 67 -1.18 9.92 -15.05
N ASP A 68 -2.39 9.76 -14.50
CA ASP A 68 -2.80 10.37 -13.24
C ASP A 68 -2.55 9.48 -12.01
N VAL A 69 -2.03 8.27 -12.22
CA VAL A 69 -1.66 7.35 -11.13
C VAL A 69 -0.17 7.53 -10.82
N ALA A 70 0.18 7.67 -9.55
CA ALA A 70 1.58 7.75 -9.16
C ALA A 70 2.26 6.39 -9.41
N GLN A 71 3.30 6.39 -10.23
CA GLN A 71 4.02 5.20 -10.65
C GLN A 71 5.53 5.30 -10.35
N TYR A 72 5.92 6.37 -9.69
CA TYR A 72 7.31 6.63 -9.32
C TYR A 72 7.65 6.03 -7.98
N PRO A 73 8.93 5.70 -7.73
CA PRO A 73 9.37 5.30 -6.41
C PRO A 73 8.95 6.34 -5.39
N SER A 74 8.41 5.88 -4.32
CA SER A 74 8.01 6.75 -3.24
C SER A 74 9.24 7.26 -2.48
N HIS A 75 8.99 8.14 -1.57
CA HIS A 75 9.88 8.78 -0.62
C HIS A 75 10.69 7.83 0.30
N TRP A 76 10.48 6.52 0.24
CA TRP A 76 11.03 5.57 1.21
C TRP A 76 12.55 5.42 1.16
N GLU A 77 13.09 5.07 0.01
CA GLU A 77 14.50 4.71 -0.11
C GLU A 77 15.28 5.66 -1.03
N HIS A 78 14.56 6.48 -1.80
CA HIS A 78 15.17 7.35 -2.78
C HIS A 78 14.85 8.80 -2.44
N ASP A 79 15.87 9.65 -2.29
CA ASP A 79 15.73 11.11 -2.19
C ASP A 79 15.23 11.75 -3.51
N LEU A 80 14.46 10.97 -4.28
CA LEU A 80 13.88 11.39 -5.54
C LEU A 80 12.57 12.11 -5.29
N ILE A 81 12.67 13.40 -5.04
CA ILE A 81 11.51 14.27 -5.02
C ILE A 81 11.49 15.03 -6.32
N LEU A 82 10.60 14.58 -7.19
CA LEU A 82 10.31 15.28 -8.42
C LEU A 82 8.93 15.91 -8.27
N PRO A 83 8.85 17.26 -8.14
CA PRO A 83 7.58 17.96 -8.19
C PRO A 83 6.84 17.62 -9.47
N TYR A 84 5.53 17.42 -9.44
CA TYR A 84 4.76 17.01 -10.62
C TYR A 84 4.91 17.98 -11.80
N LYS A 85 5.00 19.27 -11.55
CA LYS A 85 5.26 20.26 -12.61
C LYS A 85 6.64 20.12 -13.29
N ASP A 86 7.58 19.48 -12.60
CA ASP A 86 8.96 19.31 -13.03
C ASP A 86 9.30 17.84 -13.33
N LEU A 87 8.27 16.96 -13.34
CA LEU A 87 8.49 15.54 -13.68
C LEU A 87 9.08 15.45 -15.08
N PRO A 88 10.25 14.82 -15.22
CA PRO A 88 10.84 14.59 -16.53
C PRO A 88 9.91 13.66 -17.35
N THR A 89 10.09 13.70 -18.67
CA THR A 89 9.48 12.66 -19.49
C THR A 89 9.98 11.28 -19.05
N PHE A 90 9.24 10.23 -19.38
CA PHE A 90 9.65 8.86 -19.08
C PHE A 90 11.10 8.59 -19.56
N GLU A 91 11.46 9.04 -20.76
CA GLU A 91 12.79 8.89 -21.34
C GLU A 91 13.87 9.61 -20.55
N ALA A 92 13.61 10.85 -20.13
CA ALA A 92 14.53 11.63 -19.30
C ALA A 92 14.72 11.00 -17.91
N TRP A 93 13.65 10.46 -17.36
CA TRP A 93 13.65 9.75 -16.09
C TRP A 93 14.50 8.49 -16.17
N MET A 94 14.25 7.64 -17.20
CA MET A 94 15.04 6.44 -17.44
C MET A 94 16.52 6.76 -17.70
N ALA A 95 16.83 7.84 -18.42
CA ALA A 95 18.18 8.27 -18.68
C ALA A 95 18.93 8.81 -17.44
N SER A 96 18.20 9.18 -16.38
CA SER A 96 18.81 9.70 -15.14
C SER A 96 19.62 8.65 -14.36
N GLY A 97 19.41 7.37 -14.65
CA GLY A 97 20.03 6.25 -13.93
C GLY A 97 19.50 6.05 -12.50
N LYS A 98 18.46 6.79 -12.09
CA LYS A 98 17.85 6.71 -10.76
C LYS A 98 16.57 5.90 -10.77
N THR A 99 16.51 4.84 -11.58
CA THR A 99 15.27 4.16 -11.96
C THR A 99 15.29 2.68 -11.68
N ASP A 100 16.16 2.22 -10.79
CA ASP A 100 16.33 0.79 -10.53
C ASP A 100 15.01 0.11 -10.15
N VAL A 101 14.18 0.77 -9.33
CA VAL A 101 12.85 0.25 -8.94
C VAL A 101 11.82 0.29 -10.07
N LEU A 102 12.02 1.09 -11.11
CA LEU A 102 11.19 1.11 -12.33
C LEU A 102 11.76 0.25 -13.46
N ASN A 103 12.90 -0.34 -13.26
CA ASN A 103 13.45 -1.35 -14.17
C ASN A 103 12.91 -2.73 -13.77
N TYR A 104 11.94 -3.23 -14.51
CA TYR A 104 11.31 -4.52 -14.24
C TYR A 104 12.01 -5.71 -14.90
N LYS A 105 13.21 -5.52 -15.45
CA LYS A 105 13.99 -6.63 -15.97
C LYS A 105 14.27 -7.66 -14.86
N ASP A 106 13.98 -8.92 -15.15
CA ASP A 106 14.08 -10.04 -14.22
C ASP A 106 13.17 -9.93 -12.97
N ARG A 107 12.11 -9.10 -13.05
CA ARG A 107 11.12 -8.87 -11.99
C ARG A 107 9.69 -9.07 -12.51
N PRO A 108 9.33 -10.30 -12.87
CA PRO A 108 8.02 -10.55 -13.47
C PRO A 108 6.88 -10.54 -12.46
N ASN A 109 5.69 -10.14 -12.91
CA ASN A 109 4.46 -10.60 -12.30
C ASN A 109 4.23 -12.08 -12.64
N VAL A 110 3.59 -12.78 -11.72
CA VAL A 110 3.20 -14.19 -11.93
C VAL A 110 1.70 -14.32 -11.71
N VAL A 111 0.98 -14.71 -12.76
CA VAL A 111 -0.45 -14.98 -12.70
C VAL A 111 -0.71 -16.43 -13.01
N GLY A 112 -1.52 -17.08 -12.16
CA GLY A 112 -1.96 -18.45 -12.34
C GLY A 112 -3.48 -18.54 -12.36
N ILE A 113 -4.06 -19.15 -13.40
CA ILE A 113 -5.51 -19.20 -13.56
C ILE A 113 -5.99 -20.64 -13.37
N TRP A 114 -6.88 -20.82 -12.40
CA TRP A 114 -7.69 -22.03 -12.29
C TRP A 114 -8.99 -21.81 -13.05
N LYS A 115 -9.07 -22.37 -14.26
CA LYS A 115 -10.26 -22.26 -15.11
C LYS A 115 -11.46 -22.97 -14.50
N GLY A 116 -12.57 -22.25 -14.37
CA GLY A 116 -13.87 -22.79 -14.05
C GLY A 116 -14.53 -23.46 -15.25
N SER A 117 -15.63 -24.16 -14.99
CA SER A 117 -16.43 -24.81 -16.05
C SER A 117 -17.35 -23.84 -16.80
N GLY A 118 -17.42 -22.60 -16.37
CA GLY A 118 -18.25 -21.53 -16.92
C GLY A 118 -19.56 -21.29 -16.17
N GLY A 119 -20.01 -20.05 -16.21
CA GLY A 119 -21.28 -19.59 -15.61
C GLY A 119 -21.24 -19.33 -14.11
N GLY A 120 -20.09 -19.32 -13.46
CA GLY A 120 -19.86 -18.85 -12.10
C GLY A 120 -19.14 -17.51 -12.09
N LYS A 121 -19.07 -16.87 -10.91
CA LYS A 121 -18.36 -15.61 -10.70
C LYS A 121 -16.85 -15.84 -10.60
N SER A 122 -16.10 -14.98 -11.23
CA SER A 122 -14.64 -14.96 -11.19
C SER A 122 -14.12 -14.29 -9.93
N LEU A 123 -12.94 -14.72 -9.46
CA LEU A 123 -12.28 -14.18 -8.28
C LEU A 123 -10.79 -14.00 -8.52
N ILE A 124 -10.26 -12.83 -8.19
CA ILE A 124 -8.82 -12.61 -8.07
C ILE A 124 -8.40 -12.77 -6.61
N LEU A 125 -7.31 -13.50 -6.38
CA LEU A 125 -6.56 -13.52 -5.13
C LEU A 125 -5.23 -12.81 -5.41
N ASN A 126 -5.08 -11.61 -4.88
CA ASN A 126 -3.92 -10.76 -5.15
C ASN A 126 -3.05 -10.63 -3.91
N SER A 127 -1.73 -10.72 -4.08
CA SER A 127 -0.76 -10.42 -3.02
C SER A 127 0.57 -10.00 -3.64
N HIS A 128 1.28 -9.10 -3.00
CA HIS A 128 2.60 -8.69 -3.46
C HIS A 128 3.72 -9.60 -2.91
N ILE A 129 4.81 -9.69 -3.68
CA ILE A 129 5.96 -10.51 -3.35
C ILE A 129 7.11 -9.68 -2.78
N ASP A 130 7.15 -8.40 -3.13
CA ASP A 130 8.17 -7.50 -2.65
C ASP A 130 8.03 -7.18 -1.18
N THR A 131 9.10 -6.73 -0.58
CA THR A 131 9.18 -6.34 0.82
C THR A 131 9.99 -5.07 0.96
N VAL A 132 9.74 -4.30 2.02
CA VAL A 132 10.62 -3.21 2.42
C VAL A 132 11.98 -3.73 2.88
N THR A 133 12.92 -2.81 3.12
CA THR A 133 14.25 -3.09 3.66
C THR A 133 14.19 -3.75 5.05
N ILE A 134 15.29 -4.38 5.44
CA ILE A 134 15.48 -4.92 6.79
C ILE A 134 16.14 -3.92 7.74
N GLU A 135 16.49 -2.73 7.25
CA GLU A 135 17.21 -1.74 8.06
C GLU A 135 16.32 -1.12 9.17
N PRO A 136 16.88 -0.88 10.34
CA PRO A 136 18.25 -1.20 10.73
C PRO A 136 18.43 -2.69 11.09
N ALA A 137 19.31 -3.38 10.38
CA ALA A 137 19.55 -4.81 10.55
C ALA A 137 20.01 -5.18 11.99
N SER A 138 20.64 -4.24 12.70
CA SER A 138 21.08 -4.40 14.09
C SER A 138 19.95 -4.64 15.10
N ASP A 139 18.72 -4.26 14.75
CA ASP A 139 17.57 -4.27 15.66
C ASP A 139 16.76 -5.59 15.55
N TRP A 140 17.20 -6.49 14.68
CA TRP A 140 16.58 -7.80 14.55
C TRP A 140 17.14 -8.79 15.59
N ASN A 141 16.23 -9.43 16.33
CA ASN A 141 16.56 -10.51 17.27
C ASN A 141 16.62 -11.87 16.58
N TYR A 142 16.03 -11.99 15.39
CA TYR A 142 15.99 -13.18 14.54
C TYR A 142 16.57 -12.81 13.17
N ASP A 143 17.15 -13.78 12.47
CA ASP A 143 17.56 -13.56 11.08
C ASP A 143 16.33 -13.17 10.23
N PRO A 144 16.30 -11.97 9.59
CA PRO A 144 15.18 -11.51 8.79
C PRO A 144 14.75 -12.48 7.68
N PHE A 145 15.66 -13.33 7.22
CA PHE A 145 15.41 -14.35 6.21
C PHE A 145 15.59 -15.79 6.72
N GLY A 146 15.70 -15.97 8.04
CA GLY A 146 15.85 -17.29 8.67
C GLY A 146 14.55 -18.08 8.72
N ALA A 147 13.40 -17.40 8.72
CA ALA A 147 12.08 -18.02 8.94
C ALA A 147 12.06 -18.90 10.18
N GLU A 148 12.62 -18.40 11.28
CA GLU A 148 12.65 -19.10 12.55
C GLU A 148 11.24 -19.17 13.14
N SER A 149 10.85 -20.37 13.62
CA SER A 149 9.55 -20.56 14.26
C SER A 149 9.72 -20.88 15.73
N LYS A 150 9.05 -20.10 16.59
CA LYS A 150 9.07 -20.27 18.05
C LYS A 150 7.69 -20.00 18.62
N ASP A 151 7.22 -20.87 19.49
CA ASP A 151 5.94 -20.72 20.20
C ASP A 151 4.72 -20.44 19.27
N GLY A 152 4.70 -21.08 18.08
CA GLY A 152 3.63 -20.90 17.09
C GLY A 152 3.70 -19.62 16.29
N ILE A 153 4.83 -18.90 16.34
CA ILE A 153 5.09 -17.65 15.59
C ILE A 153 6.27 -17.90 14.66
N MET A 154 6.15 -17.51 13.40
CA MET A 154 7.27 -17.46 12.44
C MET A 154 7.76 -16.04 12.30
N PHE A 155 9.07 -15.83 12.50
CA PHE A 155 9.75 -14.54 12.37
C PHE A 155 10.44 -14.43 11.01
N GLY A 156 10.36 -13.25 10.39
CA GLY A 156 11.08 -12.93 9.16
C GLY A 156 10.38 -11.86 8.34
N ARG A 157 11.14 -11.10 7.54
CA ARG A 157 10.65 -10.07 6.66
C ARG A 157 9.74 -10.67 5.58
N GLY A 158 8.56 -10.08 5.43
CA GLY A 158 7.53 -10.54 4.50
C GLY A 158 6.63 -11.66 5.07
N THR A 159 6.81 -12.11 6.30
CA THR A 159 5.95 -13.14 6.89
C THR A 159 4.49 -12.71 6.96
N SER A 160 4.23 -11.47 7.35
CA SER A 160 2.92 -10.82 7.35
C SER A 160 2.69 -10.05 6.04
N ASP A 161 3.68 -9.31 5.58
CA ASP A 161 3.57 -8.32 4.52
C ASP A 161 4.50 -8.66 3.34
N CYS A 162 4.06 -9.43 2.31
CA CYS A 162 2.76 -10.05 2.14
C CYS A 162 2.88 -11.52 1.70
N LYS A 163 4.06 -12.19 1.98
CA LYS A 163 4.32 -13.60 1.60
C LYS A 163 3.34 -14.58 2.26
N GLY A 164 2.87 -14.25 3.48
CA GLY A 164 1.81 -15.00 4.15
C GLY A 164 0.54 -15.07 3.34
N GLY A 165 0.12 -13.96 2.72
CA GLY A 165 -1.04 -13.87 1.83
C GLY A 165 -0.87 -14.71 0.56
N ILE A 166 0.33 -14.66 -0.05
CA ILE A 166 0.65 -15.50 -1.23
C ILE A 166 0.50 -16.99 -0.90
N ILE A 167 1.09 -17.43 0.22
CA ILE A 167 0.99 -18.83 0.65
C ILE A 167 -0.45 -19.19 0.99
N ALA A 168 -1.21 -18.29 1.62
CA ALA A 168 -2.62 -18.52 1.92
C ALA A 168 -3.43 -18.79 0.64
N ALA A 169 -3.25 -17.99 -0.40
CA ALA A 169 -3.91 -18.17 -1.68
C ALA A 169 -3.52 -19.51 -2.36
N ILE A 170 -2.23 -19.83 -2.39
CA ILE A 170 -1.71 -21.09 -2.96
C ILE A 170 -2.32 -22.30 -2.25
N GLU A 171 -2.31 -22.31 -0.92
CA GLU A 171 -2.73 -23.46 -0.13
C GLU A 171 -4.26 -23.62 -0.08
N ALA A 172 -5.01 -22.51 -0.14
CA ALA A 172 -6.46 -22.56 -0.30
C ALA A 172 -6.85 -23.27 -1.62
N VAL A 173 -6.22 -22.88 -2.73
CA VAL A 173 -6.44 -23.53 -4.04
C VAL A 173 -5.96 -24.98 -4.02
N ARG A 174 -4.80 -25.27 -3.41
CA ARG A 174 -4.28 -26.62 -3.25
C ARG A 174 -5.24 -27.53 -2.50
N CYS A 175 -5.81 -27.03 -1.40
CA CYS A 175 -6.80 -27.74 -0.61
C CYS A 175 -8.03 -28.10 -1.46
N LEU A 176 -8.62 -27.14 -2.15
CA LEU A 176 -9.81 -27.36 -2.97
C LEU A 176 -9.55 -28.34 -4.13
N ARG A 177 -8.41 -28.24 -4.78
CA ARG A 177 -8.03 -29.20 -5.85
C ARG A 177 -7.85 -30.61 -5.33
N ARG A 178 -7.22 -30.77 -4.16
CA ARG A 178 -7.09 -32.10 -3.50
C ARG A 178 -8.42 -32.70 -3.07
N LEU A 179 -9.38 -31.85 -2.71
CA LEU A 179 -10.76 -32.28 -2.41
C LEU A 179 -11.58 -32.60 -3.67
N GLY A 180 -11.01 -32.40 -4.88
CA GLY A 180 -11.70 -32.68 -6.14
C GLY A 180 -12.80 -31.65 -6.44
N ILE A 181 -12.76 -30.47 -5.82
CA ILE A 181 -13.74 -29.39 -6.06
C ILE A 181 -13.61 -28.90 -7.49
N ARG A 182 -14.76 -28.73 -8.15
CA ARG A 182 -14.85 -28.10 -9.47
C ARG A 182 -15.60 -26.78 -9.33
N LEU A 183 -14.98 -25.72 -9.78
CA LEU A 183 -15.55 -24.39 -9.76
C LEU A 183 -16.23 -24.08 -11.10
N ARG A 184 -17.22 -23.18 -11.07
CA ARG A 184 -17.87 -22.66 -12.26
C ARG A 184 -17.20 -21.36 -12.73
N GLY A 185 -16.81 -20.48 -11.81
CA GLY A 185 -16.05 -19.27 -12.08
C GLY A 185 -14.55 -19.50 -12.09
N ASP A 186 -13.81 -18.66 -12.81
CA ASP A 186 -12.35 -18.65 -12.81
C ASP A 186 -11.81 -18.12 -11.48
N VAL A 187 -10.74 -18.75 -10.97
CA VAL A 187 -9.96 -18.21 -9.84
C VAL A 187 -8.57 -17.86 -10.33
N ILE A 188 -8.20 -16.59 -10.17
CA ILE A 188 -6.96 -15.99 -10.68
C ILE A 188 -6.09 -15.67 -9.48
N LEU A 189 -4.90 -16.24 -9.40
CA LEU A 189 -3.90 -15.93 -8.38
C LEU A 189 -2.89 -14.96 -8.98
N GLU A 190 -2.76 -13.79 -8.38
CA GLU A 190 -1.79 -12.77 -8.77
C GLU A 190 -0.71 -12.63 -7.69
N SER A 191 0.54 -12.91 -8.05
CA SER A 191 1.71 -12.53 -7.29
C SER A 191 2.37 -11.36 -8.02
N VAL A 192 2.31 -10.18 -7.42
CA VAL A 192 2.70 -8.93 -8.06
C VAL A 192 3.97 -8.35 -7.46
N VAL A 193 4.65 -7.51 -8.22
CA VAL A 193 5.87 -6.80 -7.81
C VAL A 193 5.57 -5.33 -7.52
N ASN A 194 6.44 -4.67 -6.73
CA ASN A 194 6.45 -3.22 -6.53
C ASN A 194 5.21 -2.62 -5.85
N GLU A 195 4.54 -3.36 -4.98
CA GLU A 195 3.45 -2.82 -4.16
C GLU A 195 3.97 -1.73 -3.23
N GLU A 196 5.06 -2.01 -2.54
CA GLU A 196 5.67 -1.18 -1.49
C GLU A 196 6.08 0.24 -1.96
N HIS A 197 6.07 0.50 -3.27
CA HIS A 197 6.45 1.79 -3.85
C HIS A 197 5.32 2.47 -4.62
N ALA A 198 4.60 1.77 -5.47
CA ALA A 198 3.59 2.40 -6.32
C ALA A 198 2.45 1.46 -6.79
N GLY A 199 2.52 0.15 -6.49
CA GLY A 199 1.52 -0.82 -6.94
C GLY A 199 1.54 -1.09 -8.45
N ASN A 200 2.68 -0.86 -9.11
CA ASN A 200 2.77 -1.02 -10.57
C ASN A 200 2.52 -2.46 -11.03
N GLY A 201 2.82 -3.46 -10.21
CA GLY A 201 2.53 -4.85 -10.51
C GLY A 201 1.04 -5.11 -10.69
N THR A 202 0.23 -4.72 -9.72
CA THR A 202 -1.23 -4.83 -9.79
C THR A 202 -1.81 -3.98 -10.92
N LEU A 203 -1.31 -2.75 -11.10
CA LEU A 203 -1.73 -1.89 -12.20
C LEU A 203 -1.42 -2.53 -13.56
N ALA A 204 -0.29 -3.25 -13.69
CA ALA A 204 0.07 -3.99 -14.89
C ALA A 204 -0.86 -5.19 -15.16
N CYS A 205 -1.30 -5.90 -14.13
CA CYS A 205 -2.31 -6.95 -14.25
C CYS A 205 -3.61 -6.39 -14.83
N ILE A 206 -4.11 -5.28 -14.28
CA ILE A 206 -5.31 -4.59 -14.78
C ILE A 206 -5.10 -4.09 -16.21
N ALA A 207 -3.94 -3.52 -16.53
CA ALA A 207 -3.62 -3.04 -17.87
C ALA A 207 -3.62 -4.16 -18.89
N LYS A 208 -3.18 -5.36 -18.51
CA LYS A 208 -3.17 -6.57 -19.34
C LYS A 208 -4.54 -7.24 -19.48
N GLY A 209 -5.53 -6.81 -18.68
CA GLY A 209 -6.90 -7.28 -18.77
C GLY A 209 -7.28 -8.33 -17.70
N TYR A 210 -6.47 -8.52 -16.68
CA TYR A 210 -6.85 -9.34 -15.52
C TYR A 210 -7.86 -8.57 -14.69
N VAL A 211 -9.13 -8.95 -14.86
CA VAL A 211 -10.28 -8.41 -14.13
C VAL A 211 -11.20 -9.56 -13.72
N ALA A 212 -11.90 -9.38 -12.61
CA ALA A 212 -12.82 -10.38 -12.07
C ALA A 212 -14.03 -9.71 -11.42
N ASP A 213 -15.04 -10.50 -11.07
CA ASP A 213 -16.24 -10.00 -10.37
C ASP A 213 -15.92 -9.51 -8.96
N ALA A 214 -14.86 -10.05 -8.33
CA ALA A 214 -14.34 -9.57 -7.06
C ALA A 214 -12.84 -9.87 -6.90
N VAL A 215 -12.23 -9.19 -5.93
CA VAL A 215 -10.84 -9.39 -5.51
C VAL A 215 -10.76 -9.57 -4.00
N ILE A 216 -9.94 -10.50 -3.57
CA ILE A 216 -9.47 -10.60 -2.18
C ILE A 216 -7.96 -10.38 -2.19
N SER A 217 -7.51 -9.30 -1.58
CA SER A 217 -6.09 -9.04 -1.34
C SER A 217 -5.63 -9.71 -0.05
N GLY A 218 -4.48 -10.38 -0.11
CA GLY A 218 -3.88 -11.10 1.03
C GLY A 218 -3.06 -10.23 1.98
N GLU A 219 -3.21 -8.91 1.93
CA GLU A 219 -2.61 -7.97 2.88
C GLU A 219 -2.92 -8.33 4.33
N PRO A 220 -1.97 -8.07 5.28
CA PRO A 220 -2.18 -8.42 6.68
C PRO A 220 -3.36 -7.67 7.28
N SER A 221 -4.37 -8.39 7.74
CA SER A 221 -5.63 -7.82 8.24
C SER A 221 -6.14 -8.41 9.55
N ASP A 222 -5.37 -9.22 10.24
CA ASP A 222 -5.81 -9.96 11.44
C ASP A 222 -7.03 -10.86 11.15
N ASN A 223 -7.15 -11.38 9.93
CA ASN A 223 -8.35 -12.08 9.46
C ASN A 223 -9.65 -11.25 9.59
N GLN A 224 -9.54 -9.93 9.51
CA GLN A 224 -10.66 -9.00 9.40
C GLN A 224 -10.86 -8.59 7.94
N ILE A 225 -12.07 -8.17 7.58
CA ILE A 225 -12.37 -7.72 6.22
C ILE A 225 -12.20 -6.21 6.16
N ARG A 226 -11.20 -5.72 5.42
CA ARG A 226 -11.06 -4.29 5.17
C ARG A 226 -11.71 -3.92 3.84
N VAL A 227 -12.63 -2.95 3.88
CA VAL A 227 -13.46 -2.56 2.72
C VAL A 227 -13.07 -1.20 2.14
N GLY A 228 -11.93 -0.67 2.54
CA GLY A 228 -11.39 0.58 2.04
C GLY A 228 -9.95 0.77 2.45
N SER A 229 -9.28 1.73 1.84
CA SER A 229 -7.96 2.20 2.24
C SER A 229 -7.89 3.71 2.20
N CYS A 230 -7.06 4.28 3.07
CA CYS A 230 -6.74 5.69 3.00
C CYS A 230 -5.88 5.99 1.77
N GLY A 231 -6.05 7.21 1.25
CA GLY A 231 -5.13 7.79 0.31
C GLY A 231 -4.02 8.55 1.01
N GLY A 232 -3.00 8.92 0.25
CA GLY A 232 -1.87 9.72 0.69
C GLY A 232 -1.55 10.84 -0.30
N VAL A 233 -1.09 11.99 0.20
CA VAL A 233 -0.52 13.07 -0.61
C VAL A 233 0.77 13.52 0.04
N TYR A 234 1.85 13.51 -0.72
CA TYR A 234 3.17 13.94 -0.27
C TYR A 234 3.49 15.29 -0.87
N TRP A 235 3.89 16.22 -0.03
CA TRP A 235 4.02 17.63 -0.38
C TRP A 235 5.30 18.26 0.18
N GLY A 236 5.72 19.34 -0.49
CA GLY A 236 6.73 20.25 0.01
C GLY A 236 6.27 21.70 -0.15
N ILE A 237 6.68 22.54 0.80
CA ILE A 237 6.36 23.98 0.82
C ILE A 237 7.65 24.74 1.07
N THR A 238 8.03 25.59 0.10
CA THR A 238 9.22 26.43 0.20
C THR A 238 8.81 27.88 0.41
N LEU A 239 9.42 28.52 1.38
CA LEU A 239 9.23 29.91 1.71
C LEU A 239 10.49 30.70 1.42
N ALA A 240 10.31 31.91 0.91
CA ALA A 240 11.39 32.87 0.73
C ALA A 240 11.51 33.80 1.95
N GLY A 241 12.73 34.20 2.23
CA GLY A 241 13.06 35.24 3.19
C GLY A 241 13.96 36.30 2.58
N ARG A 242 14.33 37.27 3.37
CA ARG A 242 15.31 38.32 3.00
C ARG A 242 16.44 38.35 4.01
N VAL A 243 17.63 37.97 3.54
CA VAL A 243 18.83 37.84 4.38
C VAL A 243 19.24 39.21 4.88
N LEU A 244 19.38 39.33 6.19
CA LEU A 244 20.12 40.41 6.85
C LEU A 244 20.69 39.90 8.16
N HIS A 245 21.87 40.42 8.51
CA HIS A 245 22.45 40.16 9.83
C HIS A 245 21.53 40.65 10.94
N THR A 246 21.44 39.95 12.05
CA THR A 246 20.56 40.28 13.19
C THR A 246 20.67 41.75 13.62
N LYS A 247 21.89 42.31 13.61
CA LYS A 247 22.14 43.72 13.98
C LYS A 247 21.45 44.72 13.05
N GLY A 248 21.29 44.39 11.76
CA GLY A 248 20.68 45.29 10.76
C GLY A 248 19.24 44.87 10.39
N ARG A 249 18.66 43.95 11.13
CA ARG A 249 17.35 43.39 10.82
C ARG A 249 16.21 44.42 10.88
N TRP A 250 16.33 45.39 11.75
CA TRP A 250 15.36 46.48 11.93
C TRP A 250 15.94 47.83 11.56
N GLU A 251 15.14 48.66 10.94
CA GLU A 251 15.39 50.09 10.69
C GLU A 251 14.20 50.86 11.26
N GLY A 252 14.36 51.38 12.49
CA GLY A 252 13.22 51.86 13.27
C GLY A 252 12.22 50.73 13.49
N ASP A 253 10.95 50.95 13.15
CA ASP A 253 9.88 49.95 13.28
C ASP A 253 9.73 49.11 12.00
N ILE A 254 10.62 49.31 11.01
CA ILE A 254 10.53 48.58 9.74
C ILE A 254 11.41 47.32 9.78
N LEU A 255 10.77 46.16 9.58
CA LEU A 255 11.46 44.87 9.47
C LEU A 255 12.13 44.75 8.10
N LYS A 256 13.44 44.91 8.03
CA LYS A 256 14.24 44.83 6.79
C LYS A 256 14.69 43.38 6.50
N GLY A 257 15.07 42.64 7.52
CA GLY A 257 15.46 41.25 7.38
C GLY A 257 14.29 40.31 7.76
N VAL A 258 13.87 39.43 6.86
CA VAL A 258 12.76 38.51 7.06
C VAL A 258 13.26 37.07 7.00
N SER A 259 13.12 36.34 8.07
CA SER A 259 13.54 34.94 8.10
C SER A 259 12.43 34.01 7.56
N ALA A 260 12.75 33.21 6.55
CA ALA A 260 11.85 32.20 6.02
C ALA A 260 11.48 31.16 7.10
N ILE A 261 12.38 30.87 8.04
CA ILE A 261 12.11 29.97 9.18
C ILE A 261 11.01 30.55 10.09
N GLU A 262 11.02 31.85 10.36
CA GLU A 262 9.97 32.48 11.16
C GLU A 262 8.61 32.44 10.43
N LYS A 263 8.63 32.63 9.12
CA LYS A 263 7.41 32.56 8.29
C LYS A 263 6.83 31.15 8.20
N LEU A 264 7.64 30.13 8.45
CA LEU A 264 7.17 28.74 8.48
C LEU A 264 6.08 28.52 9.53
N ALA A 265 6.10 29.25 10.65
CA ALA A 265 5.06 29.16 11.67
C ALA A 265 3.65 29.44 11.12
N VAL A 266 3.52 30.35 10.15
CA VAL A 266 2.23 30.65 9.51
C VAL A 266 1.72 29.43 8.75
N VAL A 267 2.60 28.76 8.00
CA VAL A 267 2.26 27.57 7.21
C VAL A 267 1.93 26.39 8.11
N ILE A 268 2.73 26.15 9.15
CA ILE A 268 2.48 25.08 10.13
C ILE A 268 1.09 25.24 10.75
N ASN A 269 0.75 26.45 11.21
CA ASN A 269 -0.56 26.72 11.80
C ASN A 269 -1.71 26.49 10.81
N ALA A 270 -1.54 26.88 9.55
CA ALA A 270 -2.52 26.66 8.50
C ALA A 270 -2.79 25.16 8.27
N LEU A 271 -1.73 24.34 8.24
CA LEU A 271 -1.85 22.89 8.06
C LEU A 271 -2.49 22.21 9.27
N LEU A 272 -2.15 22.63 10.49
CA LEU A 272 -2.79 22.13 11.72
C LEU A 272 -4.26 22.53 11.83
N GLU A 273 -4.63 23.71 11.32
CA GLU A 273 -6.03 24.15 11.24
C GLU A 273 -6.79 23.28 10.23
N MET A 274 -6.23 23.08 9.04
CA MET A 274 -6.78 22.17 8.03
C MET A 274 -7.01 20.76 8.59
N GLU A 275 -6.04 20.19 9.31
CA GLU A 275 -6.20 18.86 9.91
C GLU A 275 -7.39 18.82 10.88
N ARG A 276 -7.55 19.82 11.73
CA ARG A 276 -8.69 19.92 12.64
C ARG A 276 -10.02 20.03 11.92
N GLU A 277 -10.09 20.87 10.87
CA GLU A 277 -11.30 21.04 10.07
C GLU A 277 -11.70 19.76 9.35
N GLN A 278 -10.74 19.10 8.69
CA GLN A 278 -11.01 17.87 7.95
C GLN A 278 -11.41 16.70 8.86
N ASN A 279 -10.90 16.63 10.08
CA ASN A 279 -11.32 15.61 11.06
C ASN A 279 -12.72 15.87 11.68
N ASN A 280 -13.36 16.99 11.40
CA ASN A 280 -14.73 17.27 11.78
C ASN A 280 -15.75 16.88 10.67
N ILE A 281 -15.29 16.38 9.54
CA ILE A 281 -16.15 15.89 8.46
C ILE A 281 -16.85 14.61 8.95
N THR A 282 -18.14 14.47 8.64
CA THR A 282 -18.88 13.25 8.90
C THR A 282 -18.34 12.12 8.04
N VAL A 283 -17.96 11.03 8.68
CA VAL A 283 -17.41 9.84 8.03
C VAL A 283 -18.43 8.69 8.07
N SER A 284 -18.27 7.73 7.17
CA SER A 284 -19.04 6.49 7.15
C SER A 284 -18.90 5.71 8.47
N ASP A 285 -19.85 4.83 8.76
CA ASP A 285 -19.85 4.05 9.99
C ASP A 285 -18.58 3.26 10.22
N VAL A 286 -17.95 2.79 9.16
CA VAL A 286 -16.70 2.00 9.21
C VAL A 286 -15.51 2.85 9.68
N TYR A 287 -15.50 4.16 9.36
CA TYR A 287 -14.49 5.11 9.83
C TYR A 287 -14.91 5.89 11.08
N ARG A 288 -16.10 5.61 11.63
CA ARG A 288 -16.62 6.31 12.81
C ARG A 288 -15.71 6.13 14.02
N GLY A 289 -15.37 7.24 14.67
CA GLY A 289 -14.47 7.27 15.83
C GLY A 289 -12.98 7.23 15.47
N MET A 290 -12.64 7.10 14.19
CA MET A 290 -11.27 7.27 13.71
C MET A 290 -11.03 8.73 13.31
N LYS A 291 -9.77 9.11 13.18
CA LYS A 291 -9.37 10.39 12.58
C LYS A 291 -8.81 10.10 11.18
N PRO A 292 -9.68 10.04 10.16
CA PRO A 292 -9.27 9.61 8.82
C PRO A 292 -8.56 10.73 8.04
N PHE A 293 -8.02 11.74 8.73
CA PHE A 293 -7.21 12.79 8.14
C PHE A 293 -6.05 13.11 9.08
N SER A 294 -4.84 12.89 8.62
CA SER A 294 -3.63 13.09 9.43
C SER A 294 -2.54 13.76 8.61
N ILE A 295 -1.97 14.85 9.15
CA ILE A 295 -0.86 15.57 8.54
C ILE A 295 0.41 15.27 9.32
N THR A 296 1.43 14.81 8.62
CA THR A 296 2.78 14.64 9.19
C THR A 296 3.72 15.64 8.55
N MET A 297 4.38 16.45 9.37
CA MET A 297 5.46 17.37 8.99
C MET A 297 6.78 16.67 9.31
N GLY A 298 7.32 15.93 8.33
CA GLY A 298 8.42 14.98 8.57
C GLY A 298 9.82 15.57 8.48
N ARG A 299 10.00 16.58 7.60
CA ARG A 299 11.33 17.16 7.35
C ARG A 299 11.26 18.67 7.21
N VAL A 300 12.26 19.37 7.77
CA VAL A 300 12.45 20.81 7.60
C VAL A 300 13.93 21.13 7.46
N TRP A 301 14.24 22.06 6.57
CA TRP A 301 15.59 22.60 6.46
C TRP A 301 15.53 24.05 5.98
N GLY A 302 16.48 24.86 6.43
CA GLY A 302 16.54 26.28 6.07
C GLY A 302 17.63 27.03 6.83
N GLY A 303 17.97 28.20 6.30
CA GLY A 303 19.04 29.02 6.85
C GLY A 303 20.42 28.48 6.51
N SER A 304 21.44 29.35 6.71
CA SER A 304 22.85 29.02 6.48
C SER A 304 23.78 29.55 7.56
N TYR A 305 23.26 30.44 8.43
CA TYR A 305 24.08 31.12 9.42
C TYR A 305 23.24 31.65 10.59
N ASP A 306 23.68 31.43 11.84
CA ASP A 306 22.90 31.70 13.05
C ASP A 306 22.58 33.19 13.28
N THR A 307 23.41 34.08 12.79
CA THR A 307 23.22 35.53 12.99
C THR A 307 22.64 36.23 11.77
N ALA A 308 22.05 35.48 10.82
CA ALA A 308 21.39 36.05 9.64
C ALA A 308 19.97 35.49 9.46
N SER A 309 19.05 36.32 8.97
CA SER A 309 17.72 35.88 8.56
C SER A 309 17.84 34.81 7.47
N ALA A 310 17.09 33.70 7.57
CA ALA A 310 17.12 32.66 6.57
C ALA A 310 16.54 33.10 5.23
N ALA A 311 17.30 32.94 4.14
CA ALA A 311 16.87 33.27 2.78
C ALA A 311 15.74 32.35 2.28
N ALA A 312 15.76 31.11 2.71
CA ALA A 312 14.76 30.10 2.35
C ALA A 312 14.56 29.10 3.48
N CYS A 313 13.37 28.51 3.51
CA CYS A 313 13.05 27.40 4.37
C CYS A 313 12.09 26.47 3.62
N THR A 314 12.35 25.18 3.65
CA THR A 314 11.48 24.15 3.05
C THR A 314 10.99 23.22 4.12
N LEU A 315 9.67 23.04 4.16
CA LEU A 315 8.98 22.02 4.95
C LEU A 315 8.45 20.94 4.03
N ARG A 316 8.58 19.67 4.41
CA ARG A 316 8.04 18.53 3.70
C ARG A 316 7.24 17.65 4.63
N GLY A 317 6.20 17.05 4.08
CA GLY A 317 5.36 16.15 4.82
C GLY A 317 4.43 15.34 3.93
N SER A 318 3.51 14.69 4.59
CA SER A 318 2.45 13.91 3.96
C SER A 318 1.11 14.20 4.62
N VAL A 319 0.05 13.92 3.89
CA VAL A 319 -1.31 13.84 4.39
C VAL A 319 -1.81 12.44 4.09
N TYR A 320 -2.30 11.74 5.10
CA TYR A 320 -3.12 10.55 4.92
C TYR A 320 -4.59 10.92 5.13
N PHE A 321 -5.46 10.44 4.25
CA PHE A 321 -6.88 10.79 4.28
C PHE A 321 -7.77 9.61 3.95
N GLY A 322 -8.89 9.49 4.67
CA GLY A 322 -9.90 8.48 4.39
C GLY A 322 -10.70 8.80 3.12
N PRO A 323 -11.35 7.80 2.51
CA PRO A 323 -12.12 7.97 1.28
C PRO A 323 -13.27 8.97 1.42
N ASP A 324 -13.83 9.14 2.62
CA ASP A 324 -14.90 10.11 2.90
C ASP A 324 -14.45 11.58 2.77
N VAL A 325 -13.16 11.84 2.87
CA VAL A 325 -12.58 13.19 2.68
C VAL A 325 -12.65 13.60 1.20
N GLY A 326 -12.50 12.64 0.30
CA GLY A 326 -12.61 12.83 -1.14
C GLY A 326 -11.35 12.40 -1.91
N SER A 327 -11.17 12.97 -3.10
CA SER A 327 -10.07 12.61 -4.00
C SER A 327 -8.74 13.28 -3.61
N VAL A 328 -7.64 12.72 -4.11
CA VAL A 328 -6.29 13.32 -4.08
C VAL A 328 -6.31 14.78 -4.54
N GLY A 329 -6.98 15.07 -5.66
CA GLY A 329 -7.07 16.43 -6.19
C GLY A 329 -7.77 17.40 -5.24
N LYS A 330 -8.79 16.94 -4.52
CA LYS A 330 -9.45 17.74 -3.49
C LYS A 330 -8.49 18.05 -2.34
N VAL A 331 -7.77 17.06 -1.84
CA VAL A 331 -6.81 17.23 -0.73
C VAL A 331 -5.68 18.19 -1.14
N MET A 332 -5.13 18.04 -2.35
CA MET A 332 -4.13 18.96 -2.89
C MET A 332 -4.66 20.41 -2.98
N SER A 333 -5.92 20.57 -3.38
CA SER A 333 -6.58 21.87 -3.46
C SER A 333 -6.79 22.49 -2.08
N GLU A 334 -7.18 21.72 -1.09
CA GLU A 334 -7.33 22.20 0.30
C GLU A 334 -6.00 22.62 0.92
N ILE A 335 -4.90 21.86 0.68
CA ILE A 335 -3.55 22.29 1.11
C ILE A 335 -3.21 23.65 0.52
N LYS A 336 -3.36 23.81 -0.80
CA LYS A 336 -3.09 25.08 -1.48
C LYS A 336 -3.93 26.23 -0.92
N LYS A 337 -5.20 25.99 -0.70
CA LYS A 337 -6.16 26.98 -0.19
C LYS A 337 -5.77 27.47 1.20
N HIS A 338 -5.60 26.56 2.16
CA HIS A 338 -5.28 26.92 3.56
C HIS A 338 -3.96 27.67 3.68
N VAL A 339 -2.93 27.23 2.94
CA VAL A 339 -1.64 27.92 2.90
C VAL A 339 -1.77 29.30 2.27
N ALA A 340 -2.50 29.43 1.15
CA ALA A 340 -2.69 30.71 0.48
C ALA A 340 -3.49 31.70 1.35
N GLU A 341 -4.60 31.27 1.97
CA GLU A 341 -5.41 32.10 2.85
C GLU A 341 -4.62 32.61 4.07
N SER A 342 -3.78 31.74 4.66
CA SER A 342 -2.90 32.16 5.76
C SER A 342 -1.79 33.11 5.30
N ALA A 343 -1.22 32.87 4.12
CA ALA A 343 -0.21 33.73 3.54
C ALA A 343 -0.75 35.14 3.26
N GLN A 344 -2.02 35.31 2.86
CA GLN A 344 -2.64 36.62 2.63
C GLN A 344 -2.73 37.47 3.90
N ARG A 345 -2.74 36.86 5.08
CA ARG A 345 -2.79 37.57 6.38
C ARG A 345 -1.42 38.04 6.84
N ASP A 346 -0.33 37.49 6.28
CA ASP A 346 1.05 37.92 6.59
C ASP A 346 1.57 38.87 5.54
N PRO A 347 2.03 40.10 5.92
CA PRO A 347 2.48 41.14 4.97
C PRO A 347 3.60 40.68 4.03
N TRP A 348 4.53 39.80 4.51
CA TRP A 348 5.63 39.30 3.70
C TRP A 348 5.17 38.22 2.75
N LEU A 349 4.44 37.20 3.26
CA LEU A 349 3.99 36.07 2.47
C LEU A 349 2.95 36.44 1.41
N ARG A 350 2.20 37.53 1.60
CA ARG A 350 1.30 38.07 0.59
C ARG A 350 2.04 38.54 -0.65
N GLU A 351 3.23 39.15 -0.48
CA GLU A 351 4.09 39.61 -1.58
C GLU A 351 5.03 38.50 -2.09
N HIS A 352 5.35 37.52 -1.24
CA HIS A 352 6.24 36.41 -1.51
C HIS A 352 5.53 35.07 -1.13
N PRO A 353 4.53 34.65 -1.91
CA PRO A 353 3.71 33.51 -1.57
C PRO A 353 4.53 32.23 -1.49
N PRO A 354 4.18 31.32 -0.55
CA PRO A 354 4.82 30.01 -0.46
C PRO A 354 4.70 29.21 -1.76
N GLU A 355 5.79 28.60 -2.18
CA GLU A 355 5.79 27.66 -3.32
C GLU A 355 5.42 26.26 -2.83
N ILE A 356 4.30 25.71 -3.34
CA ILE A 356 3.80 24.38 -2.96
C ILE A 356 4.03 23.44 -4.12
N PHE A 357 4.60 22.27 -3.84
CA PHE A 357 4.75 21.20 -4.81
C PHE A 357 4.31 19.85 -4.21
N PHE A 358 3.84 18.97 -5.08
CA PHE A 358 3.49 17.60 -4.74
C PHE A 358 4.41 16.65 -5.51
N TYR A 359 4.75 15.50 -4.92
CA TYR A 359 5.73 14.60 -5.54
C TYR A 359 5.36 13.12 -5.48
N HIS A 360 4.32 12.77 -4.71
CA HIS A 360 3.72 11.44 -4.69
C HIS A 360 2.28 11.52 -4.20
N HIS A 361 1.46 10.57 -4.61
CA HIS A 361 0.13 10.38 -4.05
C HIS A 361 -0.33 8.94 -4.20
N ASP A 362 -1.23 8.54 -3.30
CA ASP A 362 -1.98 7.30 -3.35
C ASP A 362 -3.46 7.61 -3.31
N ASP A 363 -4.24 6.99 -4.20
CA ASP A 363 -5.68 7.17 -4.18
C ASP A 363 -6.30 6.39 -3.02
N ALA A 364 -7.28 7.00 -2.35
CA ALA A 364 -8.14 6.27 -1.46
C ALA A 364 -9.10 5.38 -2.26
N HIS A 365 -9.58 4.29 -1.66
CA HIS A 365 -10.70 3.55 -2.21
C HIS A 365 -11.71 3.20 -1.12
N TRP A 366 -12.94 2.95 -1.55
CA TRP A 366 -14.04 2.56 -0.70
C TRP A 366 -14.94 1.55 -1.40
N MET A 367 -15.38 0.58 -0.65
CA MET A 367 -16.36 -0.41 -1.09
C MET A 367 -17.49 -0.52 -0.04
N ASP A 368 -18.72 -0.57 -0.51
CA ASP A 368 -19.88 -0.80 0.38
C ASP A 368 -19.70 -2.13 1.15
N PRO A 369 -19.78 -2.12 2.49
CA PRO A 369 -19.72 -3.35 3.29
C PRO A 369 -20.80 -4.38 2.96
N GLY A 370 -21.90 -3.95 2.33
CA GLY A 370 -23.00 -4.81 1.92
C GLY A 370 -22.75 -5.60 0.62
N VAL A 371 -21.62 -5.38 -0.08
CA VAL A 371 -21.35 -6.13 -1.32
C VAL A 371 -21.17 -7.63 -1.06
N GLU A 372 -21.55 -8.43 -2.04
CA GLU A 372 -21.67 -9.88 -1.91
C GLU A 372 -20.37 -10.57 -1.48
N ILE A 373 -19.21 -10.13 -1.97
CA ILE A 373 -17.92 -10.77 -1.59
C ILE A 373 -17.66 -10.64 -0.09
N VAL A 374 -18.00 -9.52 0.53
CA VAL A 374 -17.87 -9.32 1.99
C VAL A 374 -18.76 -10.29 2.74
N GLN A 375 -20.02 -10.45 2.29
CA GLN A 375 -20.95 -11.40 2.88
C GLN A 375 -20.46 -12.85 2.75
N VAL A 376 -19.89 -13.21 1.60
CA VAL A 376 -19.32 -14.55 1.37
C VAL A 376 -18.15 -14.81 2.31
N ILE A 377 -17.23 -13.86 2.49
CA ILE A 377 -16.12 -14.00 3.45
C ILE A 377 -16.65 -14.12 4.88
N GLN A 378 -17.64 -13.29 5.26
CA GLN A 378 -18.26 -13.38 6.60
C GLN A 378 -18.92 -14.74 6.85
N GLN A 379 -19.68 -15.28 5.90
CA GLN A 379 -20.32 -16.59 6.01
C GLN A 379 -19.27 -17.72 6.09
N ALA A 380 -18.20 -17.65 5.29
CA ALA A 380 -17.10 -18.59 5.34
C ALA A 380 -16.42 -18.55 6.72
N GLY A 381 -16.11 -17.36 7.21
CA GLY A 381 -15.49 -17.17 8.52
C GLY A 381 -16.37 -17.64 9.67
N GLU A 382 -17.67 -17.36 9.63
CA GLU A 382 -18.62 -17.82 10.66
C GLU A 382 -18.63 -19.35 10.78
N GLN A 383 -18.56 -20.06 9.66
CA GLN A 383 -18.53 -21.52 9.66
C GLN A 383 -17.18 -22.11 10.05
N VAL A 384 -16.08 -21.46 9.65
CA VAL A 384 -14.73 -21.96 9.93
C VAL A 384 -14.26 -21.55 11.33
N LEU A 385 -14.44 -20.27 11.69
CA LEU A 385 -13.93 -19.67 12.93
C LEU A 385 -14.95 -19.65 14.07
N GLY A 386 -16.24 -19.97 13.79
CA GLY A 386 -17.33 -19.86 14.75
C GLY A 386 -17.82 -18.42 14.99
N GLN A 387 -17.28 -17.45 14.26
CA GLN A 387 -17.70 -16.05 14.31
C GLN A 387 -17.48 -15.38 12.96
N LYS A 388 -18.31 -14.38 12.66
CA LYS A 388 -18.13 -13.57 11.45
C LYS A 388 -16.88 -12.68 11.58
N PRO A 389 -15.98 -12.70 10.59
CA PRO A 389 -14.93 -11.71 10.52
C PRO A 389 -15.52 -10.29 10.56
N PRO A 390 -15.02 -9.40 11.43
CA PRO A 390 -15.48 -8.03 11.46
C PRO A 390 -15.12 -7.31 10.16
N VAL A 391 -16.00 -6.40 9.75
CA VAL A 391 -15.76 -5.47 8.65
C VAL A 391 -15.22 -4.18 9.23
N VAL A 392 -14.04 -3.77 8.78
CA VAL A 392 -13.28 -2.64 9.35
C VAL A 392 -12.75 -1.71 8.27
N ALA A 393 -12.37 -0.51 8.68
CA ALA A 393 -11.66 0.43 7.83
C ALA A 393 -10.20 0.00 7.61
N GLY A 394 -9.66 0.22 6.42
CA GLY A 394 -8.24 0.21 6.17
C GLY A 394 -7.64 1.61 6.36
N MET A 395 -6.56 1.72 7.12
CA MET A 395 -5.88 2.99 7.38
C MET A 395 -4.64 3.19 6.52
N SER A 396 -4.11 2.15 5.89
CA SER A 396 -2.97 2.19 4.98
C SER A 396 -3.42 2.09 3.52
N ALA A 397 -2.67 2.70 2.62
CA ALA A 397 -2.79 2.45 1.19
C ALA A 397 -2.40 0.98 0.91
N ASN A 398 -3.00 0.37 -0.09
CA ASN A 398 -2.67 -0.95 -0.61
C ASN A 398 -3.19 -1.09 -2.06
N ASP A 399 -2.85 -2.19 -2.72
CA ASP A 399 -3.17 -2.40 -4.13
C ASP A 399 -4.66 -2.52 -4.46
N CYS A 400 -5.55 -2.74 -3.46
CA CYS A 400 -6.99 -2.68 -3.69
C CYS A 400 -7.44 -1.35 -4.29
N ARG A 401 -6.69 -0.25 -4.05
CA ARG A 401 -6.96 1.05 -4.69
C ARG A 401 -6.94 0.97 -6.22
N HIS A 402 -5.97 0.27 -6.80
CA HIS A 402 -5.88 0.08 -8.24
C HIS A 402 -6.97 -0.83 -8.77
N GLN A 403 -7.24 -1.92 -8.07
CA GLN A 403 -8.28 -2.88 -8.42
C GLN A 403 -9.67 -2.24 -8.40
N ALA A 404 -9.95 -1.40 -7.40
CA ALA A 404 -11.21 -0.66 -7.31
C ALA A 404 -11.28 0.52 -8.29
N ASN A 405 -10.23 1.35 -8.36
CA ASN A 405 -10.29 2.62 -9.08
C ASN A 405 -10.04 2.44 -10.59
N GLN A 406 -9.04 1.67 -11.00
CA GLN A 406 -8.72 1.41 -12.42
C GLN A 406 -9.41 0.14 -12.93
N GLY A 407 -9.45 -0.93 -12.13
CA GLY A 407 -10.05 -2.21 -12.49
C GLY A 407 -11.57 -2.25 -12.36
N LYS A 408 -12.18 -1.32 -11.61
CA LYS A 408 -13.63 -1.26 -11.32
C LYS A 408 -14.17 -2.54 -10.69
N MET A 409 -13.35 -3.22 -9.89
CA MET A 409 -13.67 -4.46 -9.21
C MET A 409 -14.07 -4.22 -7.74
N ALA A 410 -14.87 -5.11 -7.18
CA ALA A 410 -15.12 -5.14 -5.74
C ALA A 410 -13.90 -5.73 -5.03
N ALA A 411 -13.07 -4.90 -4.41
CA ALA A 411 -11.80 -5.29 -3.83
C ALA A 411 -11.79 -5.16 -2.30
N ALA A 412 -11.61 -6.27 -1.60
CA ALA A 412 -11.48 -6.34 -0.15
C ALA A 412 -10.13 -6.91 0.25
N VAL A 413 -9.60 -6.44 1.38
CA VAL A 413 -8.45 -7.08 2.03
C VAL A 413 -8.95 -8.14 3.02
N PHE A 414 -8.41 -9.33 2.92
CA PHE A 414 -8.61 -10.40 3.88
C PHE A 414 -7.39 -11.34 3.87
N GLY A 415 -6.41 -11.09 4.73
CA GLY A 415 -5.17 -11.86 4.80
C GLY A 415 -4.73 -12.19 6.21
N PRO A 416 -3.80 -13.13 6.34
CA PRO A 416 -3.24 -13.54 7.63
C PRO A 416 -2.23 -12.51 8.15
N GLY A 417 -1.92 -12.60 9.43
CA GLY A 417 -1.00 -11.67 10.08
C GLY A 417 -1.62 -10.31 10.36
N THR A 418 -0.87 -9.44 11.01
CA THR A 418 -1.34 -8.13 11.46
C THR A 418 -0.59 -6.99 10.80
N GLY A 419 -1.30 -5.94 10.38
CA GLY A 419 -0.71 -4.72 9.85
C GLY A 419 0.24 -4.02 10.82
N ASN A 420 0.15 -4.30 12.12
CA ASN A 420 1.08 -3.76 13.11
C ASN A 420 2.49 -4.37 13.02
N GLN A 421 2.66 -5.47 12.29
CA GLN A 421 3.95 -6.10 12.02
C GLN A 421 4.58 -5.63 10.70
N ALA A 422 3.78 -5.03 9.82
CA ALA A 422 4.28 -4.47 8.56
C ALA A 422 5.38 -3.42 8.82
N HIS A 423 6.46 -3.48 8.04
CA HIS A 423 7.59 -2.54 8.07
C HIS A 423 8.35 -2.46 9.42
N THR A 424 8.09 -3.35 10.36
CA THR A 424 8.80 -3.38 11.66
C THR A 424 9.99 -4.33 11.64
N THR A 425 10.94 -4.13 12.56
CA THR A 425 11.95 -5.14 12.88
C THR A 425 11.29 -6.29 13.64
N ASN A 426 11.81 -7.50 13.46
CA ASN A 426 11.21 -8.72 14.00
C ASN A 426 9.78 -9.01 13.51
N GLU A 427 9.46 -8.59 12.28
CA GLU A 427 8.21 -8.93 11.63
C GLU A 427 7.92 -10.41 11.77
N SER A 428 6.67 -10.75 12.03
CA SER A 428 6.28 -12.10 12.33
C SER A 428 4.81 -12.39 12.00
N ILE A 429 4.49 -13.67 11.85
CA ILE A 429 3.12 -14.15 11.66
C ILE A 429 2.82 -15.29 12.63
N ARG A 430 1.63 -15.30 13.20
CA ARG A 430 1.13 -16.45 13.94
C ARG A 430 0.74 -17.56 12.97
N ILE A 431 1.28 -18.75 13.17
CA ILE A 431 1.00 -19.88 12.29
C ILE A 431 -0.49 -20.22 12.28
N ASP A 432 -1.15 -20.14 13.44
CA ASP A 432 -2.59 -20.41 13.53
C ASP A 432 -3.43 -19.40 12.74
N ASP A 433 -3.00 -18.12 12.65
CA ASP A 433 -3.71 -17.12 11.86
C ASP A 433 -3.60 -17.40 10.36
N LEU A 434 -2.42 -17.88 9.90
CA LEU A 434 -2.24 -18.35 8.53
C LEU A 434 -3.14 -19.54 8.22
N ILE A 435 -3.18 -20.56 9.10
CA ILE A 435 -4.02 -21.75 8.92
C ILE A 435 -5.49 -21.37 8.82
N ARG A 436 -5.98 -20.56 9.76
CA ARG A 436 -7.37 -20.07 9.76
C ARG A 436 -7.71 -19.25 8.51
N ASN A 437 -6.79 -18.40 8.06
CA ASN A 437 -6.99 -17.65 6.82
C ASN A 437 -7.17 -18.57 5.62
N ILE A 438 -6.31 -19.59 5.48
CA ILE A 438 -6.40 -20.58 4.40
C ILE A 438 -7.76 -21.30 4.41
N GLU A 439 -8.24 -21.70 5.58
CA GLU A 439 -9.53 -22.38 5.74
C GLU A 439 -10.69 -21.48 5.29
N VAL A 440 -10.72 -20.23 5.76
CA VAL A 440 -11.76 -19.26 5.38
C VAL A 440 -11.67 -18.92 3.90
N LEU A 441 -10.47 -18.70 3.37
CA LEU A 441 -10.26 -18.37 1.97
C LEU A 441 -10.71 -19.51 1.05
N ALA A 442 -10.36 -20.76 1.36
CA ALA A 442 -10.83 -21.93 0.61
C ALA A 442 -12.37 -22.04 0.63
N ALA A 443 -13.00 -21.82 1.80
CA ALA A 443 -14.44 -21.82 1.92
C ALA A 443 -15.10 -20.67 1.14
N ALA A 444 -14.49 -19.48 1.14
CA ALA A 444 -14.98 -18.32 0.40
C ALA A 444 -14.88 -18.53 -1.12
N ILE A 445 -13.76 -19.04 -1.62
CA ILE A 445 -13.58 -19.41 -3.04
C ILE A 445 -14.69 -20.38 -3.48
N CYS A 446 -14.93 -21.41 -2.67
CA CYS A 446 -15.92 -22.43 -2.98
C CYS A 446 -17.34 -21.83 -3.11
N ARG A 447 -17.71 -20.90 -2.22
CA ARG A 447 -19.04 -20.23 -2.23
C ARG A 447 -19.18 -19.22 -3.35
N TRP A 448 -18.11 -18.48 -3.65
CA TRP A 448 -18.14 -17.42 -4.63
C TRP A 448 -18.19 -17.95 -6.08
N SER A 449 -17.38 -18.98 -6.36
CA SER A 449 -17.15 -19.44 -7.75
C SER A 449 -17.93 -20.71 -8.11
N GLN A 450 -18.89 -21.15 -7.28
CA GLN A 450 -19.80 -22.27 -7.59
C GLN A 450 -21.02 -21.93 -8.42
#